data_dde7e1c7fca5bd301128e3089b87f89f
#
_entry.id   dde7e1c7fca5bd301128e3089b87f89f
#
_cell.length_a   1.000
_cell.length_b   1.000
_cell.length_c   1.000
_cell.angle_alpha   90.00
_cell.angle_beta   90.00
_cell.angle_gamma   90.00
#
_symmetry.space_group_name_H-M   'P 1'
#
loop_
_entity.id
_entity.type
_entity.pdbx_description
1 polymer ?
#
loop_
_entity_poly.entity_id
_entity_poly.type
_entity_poly.pdbx_seq_one_letter_code
_entity_poly.pdbx_strand_id
1 'polypeptide(L)'
;MKKTFLNLFFLTFCLISFSQSGTSSPYSFYGVGTNTFKGSIDNRSMGGLSVYSDSIHLNLTNPASFSELKRVNYSLGITYDDLTFKSENANENSNSSNVNYLAVGIPTKYFTFGFGVIPKTSVGYMLENTNESVVPSIIDRYRGEGGVNTAFLTFGFKVFKKIGVGITTNYEFGNLNHITTRFLEDVELATRIESNSSLSGINNVYSLLFREKISKKLTFHATYILSQEFNLGSTNTQTLSTYSVTNQYGGDVEEIDLAAMNLEKTEITVPKSQTIGLGLGVETKWFVGAEFQQKDGGGLDNKLFSLDNVDFQKGSRFSLGGFYIPKYDSFTSYFSTIVYRAGLRIEDTGLNIQGQAIKEVGFNFGFGIPFQGFSNLNLGFEIGKRGTTNSGLIEENFFSVRLGMSLSDLWFVKNKYN
;
A
#
# COMPACT_ATOMS: atom_id res chain seq x y z
N MET A 1 25.18 -23.37 17.90
CA MET A 1 23.75 -23.28 18.17
C MET A 1 23.07 -22.02 17.58
N LYS A 2 23.53 -20.77 17.79
CA LYS A 2 22.85 -19.58 17.20
C LYS A 2 22.81 -19.56 15.66
N LYS A 3 23.90 -19.95 14.99
CA LYS A 3 23.95 -20.03 13.51
C LYS A 3 23.07 -21.14 12.94
N THR A 4 22.97 -22.26 13.63
CA THR A 4 22.15 -23.41 13.22
C THR A 4 20.64 -23.07 13.35
N PHE A 5 20.24 -22.34 14.39
CA PHE A 5 18.88 -21.87 14.57
C PHE A 5 18.48 -20.81 13.53
N LEU A 6 19.37 -19.93 13.17
CA LEU A 6 19.16 -18.93 12.12
C LEU A 6 19.03 -19.58 10.72
N ASN A 7 19.86 -20.57 10.42
CA ASN A 7 19.77 -21.31 9.15
C ASN A 7 18.50 -22.17 9.09
N LEU A 8 18.06 -22.78 10.20
CA LEU A 8 16.82 -23.54 10.26
C LEU A 8 15.59 -22.62 10.11
N PHE A 9 15.63 -21.44 10.70
CA PHE A 9 14.59 -20.40 10.52
C PHE A 9 14.49 -19.91 9.07
N PHE A 10 15.63 -19.70 8.41
CA PHE A 10 15.68 -19.35 6.97
C PHE A 10 15.18 -20.49 6.08
N LEU A 11 15.48 -21.74 6.41
CA LEU A 11 15.05 -22.91 5.63
C LEU A 11 13.55 -23.14 5.75
N THR A 12 12.95 -22.94 6.92
CA THR A 12 11.48 -23.03 7.12
C THR A 12 10.74 -21.90 6.43
N PHE A 13 11.33 -20.73 6.29
CA PHE A 13 10.73 -19.58 5.58
C PHE A 13 10.66 -19.80 4.05
N CYS A 14 11.61 -20.51 3.46
CA CYS A 14 11.60 -20.86 2.03
C CYS A 14 10.53 -21.88 1.63
N LEU A 15 9.92 -22.60 2.58
CA LEU A 15 8.92 -23.63 2.27
C LEU A 15 7.47 -23.09 2.20
N ILE A 16 7.25 -21.79 2.50
CA ILE A 16 5.92 -21.17 2.47
C ILE A 16 5.79 -20.22 1.26
N SER A 17 6.36 -20.60 0.13
CA SER A 17 6.18 -19.85 -1.12
C SER A 17 4.88 -20.30 -1.81
N PHE A 18 3.73 -20.04 -1.17
CA PHE A 18 2.48 -20.00 -1.91
C PHE A 18 2.40 -18.63 -2.61
N SER A 19 2.21 -18.66 -3.93
CA SER A 19 1.82 -17.48 -4.69
C SER A 19 0.44 -17.02 -4.20
N GLN A 20 0.42 -16.22 -3.13
CA GLN A 20 -0.81 -15.63 -2.63
C GLN A 20 -1.06 -14.34 -3.41
N SER A 21 -2.28 -14.13 -3.85
CA SER A 21 -2.71 -12.84 -4.39
C SER A 21 -2.49 -11.75 -3.33
N GLY A 22 -1.95 -10.62 -3.73
CA GLY A 22 -1.63 -9.53 -2.80
C GLY A 22 -2.83 -8.86 -2.13
N THR A 23 -4.05 -9.22 -2.54
CA THR A 23 -5.32 -8.82 -1.94
C THR A 23 -6.41 -9.80 -2.37
N SER A 24 -7.52 -9.85 -1.63
CA SER A 24 -8.76 -10.52 -2.04
C SER A 24 -9.93 -9.55 -2.12
N SER A 25 -9.65 -8.24 -2.08
CA SER A 25 -10.67 -7.20 -2.08
C SER A 25 -11.46 -7.16 -3.41
N PRO A 26 -12.80 -7.22 -3.39
CA PRO A 26 -13.63 -7.04 -4.58
C PRO A 26 -13.43 -5.65 -5.22
N TYR A 27 -13.05 -4.65 -4.44
CA TYR A 27 -12.74 -3.31 -4.95
C TYR A 27 -11.44 -3.25 -5.77
N SER A 28 -10.63 -4.31 -5.75
CA SER A 28 -9.45 -4.41 -6.61
C SER A 28 -9.79 -4.70 -8.08
N PHE A 29 -11.06 -4.95 -8.39
CA PHE A 29 -11.61 -5.04 -9.75
C PHE A 29 -11.49 -3.71 -10.52
N TYR A 30 -11.53 -2.58 -9.82
CA TYR A 30 -11.60 -1.25 -10.41
C TYR A 30 -10.22 -0.61 -10.58
N GLY A 31 -10.02 0.00 -11.77
CA GLY A 31 -8.80 0.75 -12.10
C GLY A 31 -7.54 -0.10 -12.13
N VAL A 32 -6.54 0.28 -11.34
CA VAL A 32 -5.24 -0.43 -11.23
C VAL A 32 -5.14 -1.27 -9.95
N GLY A 33 -6.27 -1.60 -9.33
CA GLY A 33 -6.37 -2.32 -8.08
C GLY A 33 -6.43 -1.43 -6.83
N THR A 34 -6.49 -2.08 -5.65
CA THR A 34 -6.55 -1.37 -4.36
C THR A 34 -5.16 -0.96 -3.90
N ASN A 35 -5.06 0.24 -3.30
CA ASN A 35 -3.82 0.72 -2.70
C ASN A 35 -3.46 -0.09 -1.44
N THR A 36 -2.35 -0.82 -1.48
CA THR A 36 -1.88 -1.67 -0.38
C THR A 36 -0.87 -0.95 0.51
N PHE A 37 -0.06 -0.05 -0.06
CA PHE A 37 0.93 0.70 0.70
C PHE A 37 0.34 2.00 1.28
N LYS A 38 0.27 2.07 2.60
CA LYS A 38 -0.27 3.21 3.36
C LYS A 38 0.74 3.77 4.39
N GLY A 39 2.03 3.53 4.16
CA GLY A 39 3.14 3.93 5.03
C GLY A 39 3.90 2.75 5.64
N SER A 40 5.06 3.02 6.22
CA SER A 40 5.80 2.04 7.04
C SER A 40 4.98 1.63 8.27
N ILE A 41 5.27 0.49 8.87
CA ILE A 41 4.42 -0.10 9.92
C ILE A 41 4.34 0.79 11.16
N ASP A 42 5.41 1.47 11.51
CA ASP A 42 5.44 2.47 12.56
C ASP A 42 4.51 3.66 12.27
N ASN A 43 4.56 4.23 11.06
CA ASN A 43 3.65 5.30 10.61
C ASN A 43 2.20 4.81 10.53
N ARG A 44 1.99 3.62 9.96
CA ARG A 44 0.66 3.04 9.81
C ARG A 44 -0.02 2.77 11.15
N SER A 45 0.76 2.38 12.17
CA SER A 45 0.26 2.23 13.54
C SER A 45 -0.19 3.56 14.19
N MET A 46 0.14 4.69 13.57
CA MET A 46 -0.31 6.04 13.94
C MET A 46 -1.33 6.61 12.93
N GLY A 47 -2.17 5.76 12.30
CA GLY A 47 -3.14 6.18 11.28
C GLY A 47 -2.53 6.51 9.93
N GLY A 48 -1.28 6.15 9.66
CA GLY A 48 -0.57 6.45 8.42
C GLY A 48 0.02 7.86 8.35
N LEU A 49 0.25 8.51 9.50
CA LEU A 49 0.84 9.84 9.57
C LEU A 49 2.24 9.88 8.94
N SER A 50 2.46 10.81 8.04
CA SER A 50 3.74 11.09 7.39
C SER A 50 4.50 12.26 8.02
N VAL A 51 3.85 13.04 8.88
CA VAL A 51 4.40 14.27 9.48
C VAL A 51 5.47 13.99 10.54
N TYR A 52 5.41 12.82 11.22
CA TYR A 52 6.44 12.45 12.18
C TYR A 52 7.68 11.91 11.48
N SER A 53 8.83 12.40 11.90
CA SER A 53 10.14 11.92 11.46
C SER A 53 11.10 11.88 12.63
N ASP A 54 11.94 10.87 12.67
CA ASP A 54 13.02 10.72 13.65
C ASP A 54 14.35 10.36 12.97
N SER A 55 15.34 10.00 13.76
CA SER A 55 16.70 9.75 13.28
C SER A 55 16.99 8.29 12.95
N ILE A 56 16.04 7.37 13.16
CA ILE A 56 16.26 5.92 13.12
C ILE A 56 15.21 5.15 12.32
N HIS A 57 14.05 5.74 12.00
CA HIS A 57 13.02 5.10 11.19
C HIS A 57 12.90 5.72 9.81
N LEU A 58 12.65 4.88 8.81
CA LEU A 58 12.38 5.32 7.44
C LEU A 58 10.89 5.66 7.29
N ASN A 59 10.59 6.93 7.03
CA ASN A 59 9.25 7.34 6.63
C ASN A 59 9.19 7.37 5.10
N LEU A 60 8.66 6.29 4.52
CA LEU A 60 8.65 6.05 3.07
C LEU A 60 7.62 6.88 2.32
N THR A 61 6.74 7.60 3.03
CA THR A 61 5.72 8.49 2.42
C THR A 61 6.16 9.94 2.37
N ASN A 62 7.23 10.32 3.11
CA ASN A 62 7.70 11.69 3.21
C ASN A 62 9.20 11.79 2.85
N PRO A 63 9.55 12.14 1.61
CA PRO A 63 10.95 12.27 1.20
C PRO A 63 11.80 13.21 2.07
N ALA A 64 11.25 14.32 2.56
CA ALA A 64 11.98 15.27 3.39
C ALA A 64 12.38 14.69 4.77
N SER A 65 11.67 13.67 5.24
CA SER A 65 12.01 12.98 6.50
C SER A 65 13.38 12.32 6.47
N PHE A 66 13.87 11.94 5.29
CA PHE A 66 15.21 11.37 5.12
C PHE A 66 16.30 12.34 5.56
N SER A 67 16.06 13.65 5.50
CA SER A 67 16.99 14.66 6.01
C SER A 67 17.26 14.58 7.53
N GLU A 68 16.40 13.90 8.28
CA GLU A 68 16.52 13.72 9.74
C GLU A 68 17.28 12.45 10.14
N LEU A 69 17.48 11.51 9.21
CA LEU A 69 18.17 10.24 9.48
C LEU A 69 19.64 10.49 9.88
N LYS A 70 20.10 9.76 10.89
CA LYS A 70 21.48 9.81 11.38
C LYS A 70 22.19 8.45 11.30
N ARG A 71 21.47 7.40 10.97
CA ARG A 71 21.98 6.04 10.88
C ARG A 71 21.52 5.40 9.58
N VAL A 72 22.33 4.50 9.05
CA VAL A 72 21.85 3.61 8.00
C VAL A 72 20.73 2.77 8.56
N ASN A 73 19.63 2.70 7.84
CA ASN A 73 18.46 1.94 8.24
C ASN A 73 18.04 0.99 7.12
N TYR A 74 17.84 -0.27 7.49
CA TYR A 74 17.25 -1.32 6.65
C TYR A 74 15.86 -1.58 7.20
N SER A 75 14.85 -1.43 6.38
CA SER A 75 13.47 -1.58 6.81
C SER A 75 12.71 -2.58 5.93
N LEU A 76 12.03 -3.52 6.57
CA LEU A 76 11.18 -4.53 5.94
C LEU A 76 9.84 -4.55 6.68
N GLY A 77 8.75 -4.66 5.92
CA GLY A 77 7.41 -4.81 6.48
C GLY A 77 6.63 -5.91 5.77
N ILE A 78 5.90 -6.69 6.56
CA ILE A 78 4.95 -7.70 6.08
C ILE A 78 3.60 -7.49 6.75
N THR A 79 2.53 -7.85 6.05
CA THR A 79 1.14 -7.79 6.56
C THR A 79 0.44 -9.11 6.29
N TYR A 80 -0.40 -9.49 7.23
CA TYR A 80 -1.45 -10.49 7.08
C TYR A 80 -2.79 -9.79 7.27
N ASP A 81 -3.69 -9.93 6.31
CA ASP A 81 -5.03 -9.37 6.31
C ASP A 81 -6.06 -10.51 6.36
N ASP A 82 -6.99 -10.43 7.31
CA ASP A 82 -8.18 -11.27 7.43
C ASP A 82 -9.39 -10.41 7.06
N LEU A 83 -10.14 -10.84 6.04
CA LEU A 83 -11.18 -10.08 5.37
C LEU A 83 -12.52 -10.80 5.48
N THR A 84 -13.55 -10.08 5.86
CA THR A 84 -14.94 -10.53 5.80
C THR A 84 -15.72 -9.66 4.84
N PHE A 85 -16.23 -10.25 3.78
CA PHE A 85 -17.07 -9.61 2.78
C PHE A 85 -18.53 -9.80 3.15
N LYS A 86 -19.31 -8.72 3.13
CA LYS A 86 -20.74 -8.75 3.39
C LYS A 86 -21.47 -8.18 2.19
N SER A 87 -22.36 -8.97 1.61
CA SER A 87 -23.39 -8.55 0.66
C SER A 87 -24.76 -8.54 1.32
N GLU A 88 -25.81 -8.20 0.60
CA GLU A 88 -27.18 -8.25 1.11
C GLU A 88 -27.60 -9.67 1.55
N ASN A 89 -27.11 -10.70 0.88
CA ASN A 89 -27.59 -12.09 1.04
C ASN A 89 -26.51 -13.07 1.51
N ALA A 90 -25.23 -12.68 1.56
CA ALA A 90 -24.12 -13.60 1.88
C ALA A 90 -22.98 -12.91 2.63
N ASN A 91 -22.24 -13.74 3.38
CA ASN A 91 -20.97 -13.34 3.98
C ASN A 91 -19.90 -14.35 3.56
N GLU A 92 -18.74 -13.84 3.15
CA GLU A 92 -17.59 -14.66 2.79
C GLU A 92 -16.34 -14.18 3.52
N ASN A 93 -15.43 -15.09 3.81
CA ASN A 93 -14.15 -14.77 4.43
C ASN A 93 -13.01 -15.09 3.49
N SER A 94 -11.99 -14.26 3.52
CA SER A 94 -10.76 -14.47 2.77
C SER A 94 -9.57 -13.93 3.54
N ASN A 95 -8.37 -14.35 3.17
CA ASN A 95 -7.15 -13.83 3.76
C ASN A 95 -6.10 -13.57 2.69
N SER A 96 -5.18 -12.66 2.99
CA SER A 96 -4.03 -12.37 2.14
C SER A 96 -2.80 -12.05 2.97
N SER A 97 -1.63 -12.27 2.38
CA SER A 97 -0.34 -11.92 3.01
C SER A 97 0.53 -11.19 2.02
N ASN A 98 1.16 -10.11 2.46
CA ASN A 98 1.93 -9.23 1.61
C ASN A 98 3.25 -8.81 2.24
N VAL A 99 4.29 -8.67 1.39
CA VAL A 99 5.45 -7.85 1.72
C VAL A 99 5.09 -6.40 1.41
N ASN A 100 5.10 -5.51 2.40
CA ASN A 100 4.65 -4.12 2.23
C ASN A 100 5.75 -3.21 1.69
N TYR A 101 6.99 -3.46 2.08
CA TYR A 101 8.15 -2.69 1.63
C TYR A 101 9.45 -3.40 1.99
N LEU A 102 10.46 -3.15 1.17
CA LEU A 102 11.86 -3.36 1.46
C LEU A 102 12.60 -2.08 1.11
N ALA A 103 13.27 -1.47 2.09
CA ALA A 103 13.89 -0.16 1.90
C ALA A 103 15.20 -0.02 2.68
N VAL A 104 16.09 0.80 2.13
CA VAL A 104 17.36 1.18 2.76
C VAL A 104 17.49 2.69 2.72
N GLY A 105 17.88 3.29 3.84
CA GLY A 105 18.21 4.72 3.94
C GLY A 105 19.65 4.90 4.42
N ILE A 106 20.41 5.72 3.74
CA ILE A 106 21.84 5.93 3.97
C ILE A 106 22.12 7.42 4.16
N PRO A 107 22.33 7.88 5.40
CA PRO A 107 22.73 9.24 5.66
C PRO A 107 24.19 9.46 5.27
N THR A 108 24.45 10.58 4.61
CA THR A 108 25.78 11.08 4.32
C THR A 108 26.04 12.39 5.09
N LYS A 109 27.17 13.02 4.88
CA LYS A 109 27.50 14.30 5.52
C LYS A 109 26.59 15.43 5.07
N TYR A 110 26.13 15.44 3.81
CA TYR A 110 25.44 16.58 3.17
C TYR A 110 23.98 16.28 2.85
N PHE A 111 23.65 15.04 2.58
CA PHE A 111 22.30 14.60 2.22
C PHE A 111 22.10 13.14 2.67
N THR A 112 20.86 12.73 2.71
CA THR A 112 20.51 11.31 2.89
C THR A 112 19.86 10.82 1.62
N PHE A 113 20.24 9.63 1.18
CA PHE A 113 19.54 8.94 0.10
C PHE A 113 18.97 7.62 0.58
N GLY A 114 17.95 7.16 -0.11
CA GLY A 114 17.35 5.87 0.17
C GLY A 114 16.73 5.30 -1.08
N PHE A 115 16.61 3.99 -1.10
CA PHE A 115 16.03 3.24 -2.20
C PHE A 115 15.31 2.00 -1.69
N GLY A 116 14.46 1.44 -2.53
CA GLY A 116 13.71 0.26 -2.16
C GLY A 116 12.62 -0.11 -3.14
N VAL A 117 11.81 -1.09 -2.74
CA VAL A 117 10.66 -1.55 -3.51
C VAL A 117 9.43 -1.59 -2.60
N ILE A 118 8.31 -1.13 -3.14
CA ILE A 118 7.02 -1.04 -2.45
C ILE A 118 5.95 -1.58 -3.39
N PRO A 119 5.20 -2.63 -3.05
CA PRO A 119 3.94 -2.95 -3.71
C PRO A 119 2.93 -1.80 -3.48
N LYS A 120 2.58 -1.07 -4.54
CA LYS A 120 1.74 0.12 -4.46
C LYS A 120 0.26 -0.22 -4.50
N THR A 121 -0.12 -0.99 -5.52
CA THR A 121 -1.49 -1.51 -5.63
C THR A 121 -1.47 -3.02 -5.83
N SER A 122 -2.60 -3.65 -5.55
CA SER A 122 -2.77 -5.08 -5.79
C SER A 122 -4.17 -5.36 -6.36
N VAL A 123 -4.20 -6.28 -7.30
CA VAL A 123 -5.42 -6.87 -7.86
C VAL A 123 -5.49 -8.33 -7.42
N GLY A 124 -6.64 -8.72 -6.86
CA GLY A 124 -6.89 -10.09 -6.43
C GLY A 124 -8.35 -10.23 -6.05
N TYR A 125 -9.18 -10.54 -7.05
CA TYR A 125 -10.62 -10.73 -6.85
C TYR A 125 -11.10 -11.97 -7.58
N MET A 126 -12.19 -12.53 -7.07
CA MET A 126 -13.00 -13.54 -7.76
C MET A 126 -14.45 -13.21 -7.48
N LEU A 127 -15.17 -12.80 -8.54
CA LEU A 127 -16.56 -12.36 -8.47
C LEU A 127 -17.40 -13.22 -9.39
N GLU A 128 -18.65 -13.49 -9.01
CA GLU A 128 -19.61 -14.20 -9.83
C GLU A 128 -20.91 -13.40 -9.88
N ASN A 129 -21.49 -13.30 -11.07
CA ASN A 129 -22.79 -12.70 -11.28
C ASN A 129 -23.66 -13.66 -12.08
N THR A 130 -24.82 -14.02 -11.54
CA THR A 130 -25.80 -14.89 -12.19
C THR A 130 -27.01 -14.09 -12.67
N ASN A 131 -27.33 -14.18 -13.94
CA ASN A 131 -28.53 -13.57 -14.54
C ASN A 131 -29.55 -14.67 -14.90
N GLU A 132 -30.52 -14.87 -14.04
CA GLU A 132 -31.62 -15.81 -14.20
C GLU A 132 -32.81 -15.22 -15.01
N SER A 133 -32.75 -13.92 -15.40
CA SER A 133 -33.81 -13.26 -16.15
C SER A 133 -33.84 -13.64 -17.62
N VAL A 134 -32.83 -14.37 -18.11
CA VAL A 134 -32.71 -14.88 -19.48
C VAL A 134 -32.65 -16.40 -19.48
N VAL A 135 -33.12 -17.01 -20.58
CA VAL A 135 -33.09 -18.49 -20.75
C VAL A 135 -32.30 -18.80 -22.02
N PRO A 136 -31.21 -19.59 -21.94
CA PRO A 136 -30.60 -20.19 -20.73
C PRO A 136 -30.00 -19.13 -19.78
N SER A 137 -29.90 -19.40 -18.49
CA SER A 137 -29.31 -18.51 -17.52
C SER A 137 -27.82 -18.27 -17.82
N ILE A 138 -27.35 -17.06 -17.51
CA ILE A 138 -25.96 -16.65 -17.77
C ILE A 138 -25.24 -16.50 -16.44
N ILE A 139 -24.06 -17.14 -16.32
CA ILE A 139 -23.16 -16.98 -15.19
C ILE A 139 -21.86 -16.36 -15.69
N ASP A 140 -21.56 -15.16 -15.22
CA ASP A 140 -20.31 -14.46 -15.50
C ASP A 140 -19.38 -14.55 -14.28
N ARG A 141 -18.18 -15.11 -14.50
CA ARG A 141 -17.11 -15.15 -13.50
C ARG A 141 -15.99 -14.20 -13.89
N TYR A 142 -15.63 -13.37 -12.95
CA TYR A 142 -14.54 -12.39 -13.07
C TYR A 142 -13.43 -12.74 -12.10
N ARG A 143 -12.22 -12.90 -12.61
CA ARG A 143 -11.02 -13.12 -11.82
C ARG A 143 -9.96 -12.11 -12.23
N GLY A 144 -9.28 -11.52 -11.24
CA GLY A 144 -8.17 -10.64 -11.49
C GLY A 144 -6.99 -10.95 -10.59
N GLU A 145 -5.79 -10.73 -11.12
CA GLU A 145 -4.55 -10.86 -10.37
C GLU A 145 -3.50 -9.87 -10.88
N GLY A 146 -2.54 -9.54 -10.00
CA GLY A 146 -1.45 -8.64 -10.34
C GLY A 146 -1.39 -7.40 -9.46
N GLY A 147 -0.91 -6.29 -10.04
CA GLY A 147 -0.78 -5.01 -9.36
C GLY A 147 0.38 -4.18 -9.87
N VAL A 148 0.56 -3.01 -9.26
CA VAL A 148 1.64 -2.07 -9.56
C VAL A 148 2.62 -2.03 -8.40
N ASN A 149 3.90 -2.23 -8.70
CA ASN A 149 5.02 -2.08 -7.79
C ASN A 149 5.77 -0.78 -8.07
N THR A 150 6.40 -0.24 -7.06
CA THR A 150 7.23 0.95 -7.13
C THR A 150 8.65 0.62 -6.72
N ALA A 151 9.61 0.83 -7.62
CA ALA A 151 11.02 0.96 -7.24
C ALA A 151 11.31 2.46 -7.06
N PHE A 152 11.83 2.85 -5.91
CA PHE A 152 12.02 4.26 -5.60
C PHE A 152 13.47 4.62 -5.28
N LEU A 153 13.82 5.87 -5.57
CA LEU A 153 15.06 6.52 -5.16
C LEU A 153 14.71 7.86 -4.52
N THR A 154 15.08 8.03 -3.26
CA THR A 154 14.78 9.22 -2.45
C THR A 154 16.05 9.97 -2.10
N PHE A 155 15.98 11.30 -2.14
CA PHE A 155 16.99 12.20 -1.61
C PHE A 155 16.35 13.18 -0.62
N GLY A 156 16.96 13.30 0.56
CA GLY A 156 16.56 14.23 1.61
C GLY A 156 17.72 15.18 1.95
N PHE A 157 17.43 16.47 1.98
CA PHE A 157 18.41 17.53 2.26
C PHE A 157 17.93 18.39 3.42
N LYS A 158 18.85 18.78 4.29
CA LYS A 158 18.60 19.79 5.33
C LYS A 158 19.09 21.14 4.85
N VAL A 159 18.18 21.98 4.37
CA VAL A 159 18.52 23.30 3.81
C VAL A 159 18.86 24.28 4.93
N PHE A 160 18.07 24.27 6.02
CA PHE A 160 18.32 25.01 7.26
C PHE A 160 18.16 24.08 8.44
N LYS A 161 18.59 24.50 9.64
CA LYS A 161 18.46 23.67 10.86
C LYS A 161 17.03 23.17 11.12
N LYS A 162 16.03 23.87 10.60
CA LYS A 162 14.60 23.65 10.84
C LYS A 162 13.84 23.09 9.63
N ILE A 163 14.42 23.16 8.42
CA ILE A 163 13.76 22.85 7.16
C ILE A 163 14.49 21.72 6.46
N GLY A 164 13.76 20.62 6.25
CA GLY A 164 14.13 19.52 5.38
C GLY A 164 13.37 19.61 4.05
N VAL A 165 14.04 19.27 2.95
CA VAL A 165 13.49 19.17 1.61
C VAL A 165 13.77 17.78 1.09
N GLY A 166 12.84 17.18 0.38
CA GLY A 166 13.03 15.87 -0.18
C GLY A 166 12.37 15.67 -1.54
N ILE A 167 12.96 14.79 -2.31
CA ILE A 167 12.44 14.30 -3.58
C ILE A 167 12.55 12.80 -3.62
N THR A 168 11.50 12.15 -4.09
CA THR A 168 11.51 10.72 -4.45
C THR A 168 11.13 10.59 -5.91
N THR A 169 11.96 9.90 -6.68
CA THR A 169 11.65 9.44 -8.02
C THR A 169 11.22 7.98 -7.93
N ASN A 170 10.04 7.68 -8.43
CA ASN A 170 9.42 6.38 -8.45
C ASN A 170 9.39 5.84 -9.87
N TYR A 171 9.84 4.63 -10.08
CA TYR A 171 9.58 3.82 -11.25
C TYR A 171 8.46 2.84 -10.90
N GLU A 172 7.30 3.09 -11.48
CA GLU A 172 6.11 2.25 -11.32
C GLU A 172 6.11 1.18 -12.40
N PHE A 173 5.88 -0.08 -12.03
CA PHE A 173 5.85 -1.21 -12.96
C PHE A 173 4.96 -2.33 -12.44
N GLY A 174 4.37 -3.09 -13.35
CA GLY A 174 3.56 -4.24 -12.96
C GLY A 174 2.73 -4.79 -14.11
N ASN A 175 1.97 -5.83 -13.78
CA ASN A 175 1.05 -6.45 -14.72
C ASN A 175 -0.32 -6.61 -14.06
N LEU A 176 -1.36 -6.43 -14.87
CA LEU A 176 -2.74 -6.73 -14.49
C LEU A 176 -3.24 -7.83 -15.43
N ASN A 177 -3.77 -8.90 -14.87
CA ASN A 177 -4.45 -9.96 -15.61
C ASN A 177 -5.90 -10.00 -15.16
N HIS A 178 -6.81 -9.85 -16.11
CA HIS A 178 -8.26 -9.93 -15.90
C HIS A 178 -8.83 -11.04 -16.78
N ILE A 179 -9.54 -11.97 -16.15
CA ILE A 179 -10.17 -13.11 -16.82
C ILE A 179 -11.67 -13.00 -16.60
N THR A 180 -12.42 -12.95 -17.70
CA THR A 180 -13.88 -13.05 -17.70
C THR A 180 -14.27 -14.36 -18.34
N THR A 181 -15.04 -15.20 -17.64
CA THR A 181 -15.56 -16.45 -18.18
C THR A 181 -17.07 -16.43 -18.11
N ARG A 182 -17.73 -16.55 -19.28
CA ARG A 182 -19.18 -16.61 -19.41
C ARG A 182 -19.63 -18.02 -19.64
N PHE A 183 -20.48 -18.51 -18.77
CA PHE A 183 -21.16 -19.80 -18.86
C PHE A 183 -22.61 -19.57 -19.23
N LEU A 184 -23.13 -20.43 -20.10
CA LEU A 184 -24.56 -20.55 -20.40
C LEU A 184 -25.03 -21.86 -19.83
N GLU A 185 -26.15 -21.86 -19.14
CA GLU A 185 -26.77 -23.11 -18.63
C GLU A 185 -27.04 -24.05 -19.78
N ASP A 186 -26.80 -25.34 -19.58
CA ASP A 186 -26.93 -26.39 -20.61
C ASP A 186 -25.96 -26.30 -21.79
N VAL A 187 -24.96 -25.41 -21.76
CA VAL A 187 -23.90 -25.33 -22.78
C VAL A 187 -22.57 -25.79 -22.18
N GLU A 188 -21.94 -26.81 -22.76
CA GLU A 188 -20.71 -27.40 -22.25
C GLU A 188 -19.49 -26.46 -22.35
N LEU A 189 -19.46 -25.63 -23.39
CA LEU A 189 -18.35 -24.72 -23.65
C LEU A 189 -18.69 -23.31 -23.21
N ALA A 190 -17.91 -22.82 -22.23
CA ALA A 190 -17.92 -21.42 -21.83
C ALA A 190 -17.02 -20.57 -22.73
N THR A 191 -17.30 -19.29 -22.82
CA THR A 191 -16.43 -18.29 -23.45
C THR A 191 -15.53 -17.65 -22.40
N ARG A 192 -14.22 -17.62 -22.66
CA ARG A 192 -13.24 -17.01 -21.78
C ARG A 192 -12.48 -15.90 -22.51
N ILE A 193 -12.49 -14.73 -21.92
CA ILE A 193 -11.68 -13.58 -22.35
C ILE A 193 -10.60 -13.36 -21.29
N GLU A 194 -9.36 -13.35 -21.72
CA GLU A 194 -8.21 -13.04 -20.85
C GLU A 194 -7.52 -11.79 -21.39
N SER A 195 -7.37 -10.80 -20.52
CA SER A 195 -6.83 -9.48 -20.84
C SER A 195 -5.64 -9.19 -19.94
N ASN A 196 -4.48 -8.98 -20.55
CA ASN A 196 -3.24 -8.67 -19.88
C ASN A 196 -2.80 -7.24 -20.18
N SER A 197 -2.46 -6.48 -19.13
CA SER A 197 -1.93 -5.11 -19.24
C SER A 197 -0.59 -5.05 -18.54
N SER A 198 0.48 -4.73 -19.28
CA SER A 198 1.82 -4.46 -18.73
C SER A 198 1.96 -2.96 -18.52
N LEU A 199 2.17 -2.55 -17.28
CA LEU A 199 2.18 -1.16 -16.85
C LEU A 199 3.58 -0.67 -16.55
N SER A 200 3.90 0.58 -16.97
CA SER A 200 5.13 1.24 -16.56
C SER A 200 4.98 2.77 -16.58
N GLY A 201 5.70 3.45 -15.68
CA GLY A 201 5.69 4.91 -15.62
C GLY A 201 6.68 5.47 -14.62
N ILE A 202 6.91 6.77 -14.66
CA ILE A 202 7.79 7.48 -13.73
C ILE A 202 7.02 8.62 -13.10
N ASN A 203 7.12 8.73 -11.79
CA ASN A 203 6.57 9.86 -11.07
C ASN A 203 7.57 10.45 -10.07
N ASN A 204 7.34 11.71 -9.69
CA ASN A 204 8.13 12.39 -8.68
C ASN A 204 7.24 12.88 -7.53
N VAL A 205 7.73 12.67 -6.31
CA VAL A 205 7.12 13.15 -5.07
C VAL A 205 8.06 14.14 -4.42
N TYR A 206 7.56 15.32 -4.13
CA TYR A 206 8.30 16.39 -3.45
C TYR A 206 7.76 16.60 -2.05
N SER A 207 8.62 16.95 -1.12
CA SER A 207 8.14 17.31 0.22
C SER A 207 9.00 18.34 0.90
N LEU A 208 8.35 19.04 1.83
CA LEU A 208 8.93 19.97 2.77
C LEU A 208 8.61 19.51 4.18
N LEU A 209 9.60 19.54 5.06
CA LEU A 209 9.47 19.24 6.47
C LEU A 209 9.95 20.46 7.26
N PHE A 210 9.12 20.96 8.15
CA PHE A 210 9.50 21.99 9.12
C PHE A 210 9.46 21.38 10.53
N ARG A 211 10.55 21.56 11.29
CA ARG A 211 10.69 21.07 12.65
C ARG A 211 11.33 22.13 13.53
N GLU A 212 10.61 22.53 14.59
CA GLU A 212 11.04 23.59 15.51
C GLU A 212 10.79 23.21 16.96
N LYS A 213 11.79 23.45 17.80
CA LYS A 213 11.63 23.36 19.26
C LYS A 213 10.95 24.63 19.77
N ILE A 214 9.68 24.52 20.15
CA ILE A 214 8.91 25.64 20.72
C ILE A 214 9.24 25.88 22.18
N SER A 215 9.71 24.82 22.89
CA SER A 215 10.21 24.95 24.26
C SER A 215 11.37 23.97 24.49
N LYS A 216 11.92 23.94 25.70
CA LYS A 216 13.05 23.03 26.06
C LYS A 216 12.78 21.55 25.72
N LYS A 217 11.51 21.13 25.71
CA LYS A 217 11.12 19.72 25.46
C LYS A 217 10.16 19.54 24.30
N LEU A 218 9.35 20.53 23.96
CA LEU A 218 8.27 20.44 22.97
C LEU A 218 8.77 20.78 21.57
N THR A 219 8.54 19.90 20.62
CA THR A 219 8.88 20.07 19.20
C THR A 219 7.60 20.14 18.39
N PHE A 220 7.51 21.13 17.49
CA PHE A 220 6.48 21.24 16.47
C PHE A 220 6.98 20.64 15.18
N HIS A 221 6.10 19.94 14.48
CA HIS A 221 6.34 19.33 13.18
C HIS A 221 5.27 19.82 12.21
N ALA A 222 5.67 20.17 11.01
CA ALA A 222 4.76 20.42 9.90
C ALA A 222 5.35 19.81 8.64
N THR A 223 4.51 19.28 7.77
CA THR A 223 4.93 18.75 6.48
C THR A 223 3.96 19.14 5.37
N TYR A 224 4.51 19.28 4.18
CA TYR A 224 3.77 19.38 2.93
C TYR A 224 4.36 18.39 1.94
N ILE A 225 3.51 17.54 1.34
CA ILE A 225 3.93 16.54 0.35
C ILE A 225 3.10 16.74 -0.91
N LEU A 226 3.76 16.73 -2.06
CA LEU A 226 3.15 16.88 -3.38
C LEU A 226 3.58 15.71 -4.27
N SER A 227 2.62 14.88 -4.70
CA SER A 227 2.80 13.96 -5.81
C SER A 227 2.16 14.56 -7.05
N GLN A 228 2.93 14.72 -8.12
CA GLN A 228 2.41 15.25 -9.38
C GLN A 228 1.53 14.23 -10.09
N GLU A 229 0.67 14.70 -10.97
CA GLU A 229 -0.02 13.86 -11.95
C GLU A 229 0.99 13.25 -12.90
N PHE A 230 0.78 11.99 -13.28
CA PHE A 230 1.62 11.29 -14.24
C PHE A 230 0.84 10.19 -14.97
N ASN A 231 1.35 9.75 -16.11
CA ASN A 231 0.76 8.69 -16.89
C ASN A 231 1.51 7.37 -16.67
N LEU A 232 0.74 6.31 -16.44
CA LEU A 232 1.18 4.92 -16.56
C LEU A 232 0.89 4.47 -17.99
N GLY A 233 1.95 4.21 -18.76
CA GLY A 233 1.82 3.54 -20.05
C GLY A 233 1.36 2.10 -19.84
N SER A 234 0.41 1.65 -20.66
CA SER A 234 -0.11 0.27 -20.63
C SER A 234 0.03 -0.36 -22.01
N THR A 235 0.71 -1.51 -22.07
CA THR A 235 0.74 -2.37 -23.26
C THR A 235 -0.18 -3.55 -23.00
N ASN A 236 -1.17 -3.72 -23.87
CA ASN A 236 -2.30 -4.62 -23.65
C ASN A 236 -2.31 -5.76 -24.68
N THR A 237 -2.68 -6.94 -24.22
CA THR A 237 -3.03 -8.10 -25.05
C THR A 237 -4.35 -8.68 -24.59
N GLN A 238 -5.14 -9.23 -25.50
CA GLN A 238 -6.41 -9.87 -25.17
C GLN A 238 -6.59 -11.12 -26.01
N THR A 239 -7.00 -12.20 -25.37
CA THR A 239 -7.27 -13.47 -26.01
C THR A 239 -8.70 -13.92 -25.73
N LEU A 240 -9.34 -14.50 -26.73
CA LEU A 240 -10.63 -15.16 -26.65
C LEU A 240 -10.41 -16.67 -26.78
N SER A 241 -11.01 -17.44 -25.90
CA SER A 241 -10.91 -18.90 -25.92
C SER A 241 -12.22 -19.56 -25.51
N THR A 242 -12.41 -20.81 -25.92
CA THR A 242 -13.44 -21.67 -25.36
C THR A 242 -12.88 -22.42 -24.15
N TYR A 243 -13.72 -22.66 -23.14
CA TYR A 243 -13.34 -23.33 -21.91
C TYR A 243 -14.36 -24.42 -21.56
N SER A 244 -13.93 -25.68 -21.49
CA SER A 244 -14.81 -26.78 -21.08
C SER A 244 -14.84 -26.87 -19.54
N VAL A 245 -16.04 -26.79 -18.98
CA VAL A 245 -16.26 -26.91 -17.53
C VAL A 245 -15.94 -28.32 -17.04
N THR A 246 -16.31 -29.34 -17.82
CA THR A 246 -16.17 -30.75 -17.44
C THR A 246 -14.72 -31.21 -17.44
N ASN A 247 -13.94 -30.80 -18.43
CA ASN A 247 -12.56 -31.27 -18.62
C ASN A 247 -11.50 -30.25 -18.16
N GLN A 248 -11.92 -29.06 -17.71
CA GLN A 248 -11.04 -27.94 -17.35
C GLN A 248 -9.97 -27.62 -18.44
N TYR A 249 -10.31 -27.88 -19.68
CA TYR A 249 -9.41 -27.73 -20.82
C TYR A 249 -9.80 -26.50 -21.62
N GLY A 250 -8.83 -25.65 -21.94
CA GLY A 250 -9.02 -24.54 -22.89
C GLY A 250 -9.02 -25.09 -24.33
N GLY A 251 -10.01 -24.68 -25.09
CA GLY A 251 -10.09 -24.98 -26.53
C GLY A 251 -9.27 -23.98 -27.36
N ASP A 252 -9.73 -23.74 -28.60
CA ASP A 252 -9.08 -22.81 -29.52
C ASP A 252 -8.90 -21.44 -28.88
N VAL A 253 -7.71 -20.85 -29.08
CA VAL A 253 -7.34 -19.53 -28.56
C VAL A 253 -7.15 -18.61 -29.76
N GLU A 254 -7.89 -17.50 -29.78
CA GLU A 254 -7.78 -16.45 -30.78
C GLU A 254 -7.27 -15.17 -30.11
N GLU A 255 -6.24 -14.55 -30.68
CA GLU A 255 -5.72 -13.25 -30.22
C GLU A 255 -6.54 -12.13 -30.84
N ILE A 256 -7.06 -11.22 -30.03
CA ILE A 256 -7.86 -10.08 -30.49
C ILE A 256 -6.91 -8.96 -30.95
N ASP A 257 -7.16 -8.46 -32.17
CA ASP A 257 -6.39 -7.33 -32.73
C ASP A 257 -6.76 -6.01 -32.01
N LEU A 258 -6.08 -5.75 -30.90
CA LEU A 258 -6.24 -4.51 -30.15
C LEU A 258 -5.65 -3.31 -30.86
N ALA A 259 -4.72 -3.49 -31.82
CA ALA A 259 -4.13 -2.40 -32.59
C ALA A 259 -5.18 -1.75 -33.51
N ALA A 260 -6.02 -2.54 -34.14
CA ALA A 260 -7.15 -2.04 -34.95
C ALA A 260 -8.16 -1.20 -34.13
N MET A 261 -8.26 -1.46 -32.83
CA MET A 261 -9.14 -0.74 -31.92
C MET A 261 -8.42 0.42 -31.15
N ASN A 262 -7.14 0.66 -31.39
CA ASN A 262 -6.30 1.60 -30.64
C ASN A 262 -6.25 1.31 -29.13
N LEU A 263 -6.31 0.04 -28.74
CA LEU A 263 -6.28 -0.43 -27.36
C LEU A 263 -4.99 -1.20 -27.01
N GLU A 264 -4.13 -1.53 -27.99
CA GLU A 264 -2.84 -2.22 -27.74
C GLU A 264 -1.94 -1.39 -26.83
N LYS A 265 -1.92 -0.06 -27.03
CA LYS A 265 -1.15 0.87 -26.20
C LYS A 265 -2.07 1.98 -25.70
N THR A 266 -2.22 2.04 -24.39
CA THR A 266 -3.07 3.02 -23.72
C THR A 266 -2.30 3.71 -22.59
N GLU A 267 -2.87 4.75 -22.03
CA GLU A 267 -2.32 5.45 -20.87
C GLU A 267 -3.38 5.53 -19.78
N ILE A 268 -2.95 5.30 -18.54
CA ILE A 268 -3.76 5.45 -17.32
C ILE A 268 -3.22 6.66 -16.56
N THR A 269 -4.00 7.72 -16.44
CA THR A 269 -3.60 8.92 -15.72
C THR A 269 -3.74 8.68 -14.21
N VAL A 270 -2.67 8.87 -13.46
CA VAL A 270 -2.68 8.85 -12.00
C VAL A 270 -2.77 10.28 -11.50
N PRO A 271 -3.84 10.65 -10.76
CA PRO A 271 -4.09 12.03 -10.39
C PRO A 271 -3.07 12.56 -9.37
N LYS A 272 -2.89 13.89 -9.40
CA LYS A 272 -2.13 14.63 -8.41
C LYS A 272 -2.68 14.43 -7.00
N SER A 273 -1.77 14.37 -6.01
CA SER A 273 -2.16 14.40 -4.59
C SER A 273 -1.32 15.37 -3.77
N GLN A 274 -1.95 15.95 -2.75
CA GLN A 274 -1.33 16.88 -1.81
C GLN A 274 -1.63 16.45 -0.39
N THR A 275 -0.62 16.52 0.48
CA THR A 275 -0.77 16.16 1.90
C THR A 275 -0.21 17.28 2.75
N ILE A 276 -0.96 17.70 3.76
CA ILE A 276 -0.55 18.65 4.80
C ILE A 276 -0.67 17.95 6.14
N GLY A 277 0.41 17.99 6.92
CA GLY A 277 0.45 17.39 8.24
C GLY A 277 1.00 18.36 9.29
N LEU A 278 0.44 18.30 10.48
CA LEU A 278 0.87 19.05 11.66
C LEU A 278 0.99 18.13 12.85
N GLY A 279 1.96 18.37 13.72
CA GLY A 279 2.15 17.57 14.92
C GLY A 279 2.95 18.26 16.00
N LEU A 280 2.74 17.80 17.22
CA LEU A 280 3.41 18.28 18.43
C LEU A 280 3.88 17.07 19.25
N GLY A 281 5.05 17.20 19.87
CA GLY A 281 5.52 16.11 20.72
C GLY A 281 6.80 16.40 21.49
N VAL A 282 7.11 15.46 22.36
CA VAL A 282 8.39 15.35 23.07
C VAL A 282 9.04 14.06 22.57
N GLU A 283 10.10 14.17 21.79
CA GLU A 283 10.70 13.08 20.99
C GLU A 283 10.80 11.71 21.67
N THR A 284 11.22 11.71 22.95
CA THR A 284 11.42 10.48 23.73
C THR A 284 10.26 10.14 24.66
N LYS A 285 9.10 10.78 24.49
CA LYS A 285 7.98 10.60 25.41
C LYS A 285 6.64 10.47 24.74
N TRP A 286 6.24 11.39 23.87
CA TRP A 286 4.97 11.35 23.19
C TRP A 286 4.96 12.25 21.96
N PHE A 287 4.10 11.92 21.03
CA PHE A 287 3.78 12.70 19.84
C PHE A 287 2.30 12.55 19.52
N VAL A 288 1.68 13.62 19.07
CA VAL A 288 0.33 13.63 18.46
C VAL A 288 0.38 14.47 17.21
N GLY A 289 -0.22 13.98 16.14
CA GLY A 289 -0.29 14.67 14.86
C GLY A 289 -1.61 14.40 14.14
N ALA A 290 -1.94 15.32 13.23
CA ALA A 290 -3.05 15.21 12.30
C ALA A 290 -2.57 15.51 10.89
N GLU A 291 -3.17 14.84 9.91
CA GLU A 291 -2.80 14.94 8.50
C GLU A 291 -4.04 14.91 7.62
N PHE A 292 -4.05 15.76 6.60
CA PHE A 292 -5.07 15.77 5.57
C PHE A 292 -4.42 15.61 4.21
N GLN A 293 -4.87 14.62 3.44
CA GLN A 293 -4.51 14.39 2.05
C GLN A 293 -5.71 14.63 1.16
N GLN A 294 -5.48 15.27 0.04
CA GLN A 294 -6.42 15.40 -1.06
C GLN A 294 -5.81 14.80 -2.32
N LYS A 295 -6.62 14.02 -3.04
CA LYS A 295 -6.32 13.51 -4.40
C LYS A 295 -7.28 14.15 -5.37
N ASP A 296 -6.78 14.57 -6.52
CA ASP A 296 -7.66 15.06 -7.59
C ASP A 296 -8.47 13.90 -8.17
N GLY A 297 -9.60 14.22 -8.80
CA GLY A 297 -10.46 13.24 -9.45
C GLY A 297 -10.07 13.01 -10.90
N GLY A 298 -10.66 11.96 -11.48
CA GLY A 298 -10.39 11.50 -12.85
C GLY A 298 -9.17 10.56 -12.93
N GLY A 299 -8.93 10.01 -14.10
CA GLY A 299 -7.86 9.03 -14.30
C GLY A 299 -8.15 7.68 -13.61
N LEU A 300 -7.13 6.86 -13.49
CA LEU A 300 -7.19 5.47 -13.01
C LEU A 300 -8.09 4.53 -13.82
N ASP A 301 -8.74 5.06 -14.87
CA ASP A 301 -9.58 4.29 -15.77
C ASP A 301 -8.72 3.60 -16.83
N ASN A 302 -8.84 2.29 -16.92
CA ASN A 302 -8.19 1.50 -17.96
C ASN A 302 -9.17 1.36 -19.12
N LYS A 303 -8.86 1.96 -20.25
CA LYS A 303 -9.70 1.92 -21.46
C LYS A 303 -10.04 0.50 -21.94
N LEU A 304 -9.21 -0.48 -21.62
CA LEU A 304 -9.47 -1.90 -21.93
C LEU A 304 -10.60 -2.49 -21.06
N PHE A 305 -10.86 -1.89 -19.87
CA PHE A 305 -11.84 -2.35 -18.88
C PHE A 305 -12.79 -1.23 -18.46
N SER A 306 -13.20 -0.40 -19.41
CA SER A 306 -14.19 0.63 -19.12
C SER A 306 -15.50 0.00 -18.63
N LEU A 307 -15.93 0.42 -17.45
CA LEU A 307 -17.14 -0.07 -16.80
C LEU A 307 -18.19 1.04 -16.74
N ASP A 308 -19.41 0.70 -17.12
CA ASP A 308 -20.54 1.61 -16.97
C ASP A 308 -20.83 1.92 -15.51
N ASN A 309 -21.20 3.17 -15.20
CA ASN A 309 -21.54 3.63 -13.85
C ASN A 309 -20.41 3.55 -12.82
N VAL A 310 -19.16 3.60 -13.25
CA VAL A 310 -17.97 3.69 -12.40
C VAL A 310 -17.18 4.92 -12.78
N ASP A 311 -16.87 5.76 -11.81
CA ASP A 311 -16.04 6.95 -12.00
C ASP A 311 -15.09 7.17 -10.80
N PHE A 312 -13.98 7.85 -11.10
CA PHE A 312 -13.00 8.23 -10.10
C PHE A 312 -13.12 9.73 -9.81
N GLN A 313 -13.68 10.05 -8.64
CA GLN A 313 -13.90 11.41 -8.17
C GLN A 313 -12.73 11.87 -7.29
N LYS A 314 -12.82 13.11 -6.78
CA LYS A 314 -11.86 13.61 -5.79
C LYS A 314 -11.89 12.76 -4.53
N GLY A 315 -10.72 12.25 -4.16
CA GLY A 315 -10.54 11.50 -2.92
C GLY A 315 -9.94 12.36 -1.82
N SER A 316 -10.17 11.98 -0.56
CA SER A 316 -9.56 12.63 0.59
C SER A 316 -9.25 11.63 1.69
N ARG A 317 -8.22 11.93 2.48
CA ARG A 317 -7.87 11.13 3.66
C ARG A 317 -7.56 12.05 4.83
N PHE A 318 -8.21 11.79 5.95
CA PHE A 318 -7.89 12.39 7.23
C PHE A 318 -7.26 11.33 8.14
N SER A 319 -6.15 11.66 8.76
CA SER A 319 -5.44 10.81 9.70
C SER A 319 -5.17 11.57 11.00
N LEU A 320 -5.39 10.91 12.13
CA LEU A 320 -5.07 11.40 13.47
C LEU A 320 -4.36 10.29 14.21
N GLY A 321 -3.26 10.60 14.90
CA GLY A 321 -2.56 9.56 15.65
C GLY A 321 -1.34 10.07 16.38
N GLY A 322 -0.64 9.13 17.01
CA GLY A 322 0.54 9.46 17.78
C GLY A 322 1.12 8.27 18.52
N PHE A 323 2.08 8.57 19.37
CA PHE A 323 2.72 7.56 20.22
C PHE A 323 2.96 8.06 21.64
N TYR A 324 3.16 7.10 22.54
CA TYR A 324 3.55 7.33 23.93
C TYR A 324 4.63 6.33 24.34
N ILE A 325 5.67 6.81 25.04
CA ILE A 325 6.73 6.02 25.63
C ILE A 325 6.74 6.31 27.13
N PRO A 326 6.43 5.35 28.01
CA PRO A 326 6.38 5.58 29.45
C PRO A 326 7.71 6.08 30.02
N LYS A 327 8.81 5.40 29.70
CA LYS A 327 10.15 5.80 30.11
C LYS A 327 11.20 5.25 29.15
N TYR A 328 11.68 6.09 28.22
CA TYR A 328 12.61 5.73 27.15
C TYR A 328 13.95 5.12 27.65
N ASP A 329 14.46 5.62 28.75
CA ASP A 329 15.75 5.25 29.37
C ASP A 329 15.59 4.33 30.60
N SER A 330 14.56 3.50 30.65
CA SER A 330 14.32 2.59 31.76
C SER A 330 15.29 1.41 31.74
N PHE A 331 16.04 1.24 32.84
CA PHE A 331 16.87 0.05 33.10
C PHE A 331 16.16 -1.02 33.93
N THR A 332 15.01 -0.68 34.53
CA THR A 332 14.30 -1.54 35.49
C THR A 332 13.08 -2.23 34.86
N SER A 333 12.50 -1.66 33.83
CA SER A 333 11.31 -2.21 33.18
C SER A 333 11.42 -2.09 31.66
N TYR A 334 11.52 -3.22 31.00
CA TYR A 334 11.54 -3.28 29.54
C TYR A 334 10.25 -2.76 28.89
N PHE A 335 9.10 -3.06 29.48
CA PHE A 335 7.79 -2.58 28.98
C PHE A 335 7.68 -1.04 28.98
N SER A 336 8.43 -0.36 29.84
CA SER A 336 8.46 1.10 29.88
C SER A 336 9.22 1.71 28.71
N THR A 337 10.05 0.96 27.99
CA THR A 337 10.80 1.42 26.81
C THR A 337 10.06 1.20 25.50
N ILE A 338 8.97 0.43 25.53
CA ILE A 338 8.13 0.16 24.35
C ILE A 338 7.44 1.45 23.90
N VAL A 339 7.40 1.65 22.59
CA VAL A 339 6.67 2.72 21.95
C VAL A 339 5.24 2.24 21.67
N TYR A 340 4.27 2.78 22.38
CA TYR A 340 2.84 2.50 22.19
C TYR A 340 2.28 3.48 21.17
N ARG A 341 1.67 2.99 20.10
CA ARG A 341 1.12 3.80 19.00
C ARG A 341 -0.36 3.57 18.84
N ALA A 342 -1.09 4.63 18.48
CA ALA A 342 -2.49 4.56 18.11
C ALA A 342 -2.82 5.60 17.06
N GLY A 343 -3.82 5.32 16.22
CA GLY A 343 -4.30 6.24 15.21
C GLY A 343 -5.63 5.86 14.59
N LEU A 344 -6.24 6.84 13.94
CA LEU A 344 -7.48 6.73 13.20
C LEU A 344 -7.24 7.25 11.78
N ARG A 345 -7.81 6.57 10.80
CA ARG A 345 -7.80 6.97 9.40
C ARG A 345 -9.20 6.89 8.83
N ILE A 346 -9.61 7.98 8.19
CA ILE A 346 -10.87 8.09 7.45
C ILE A 346 -10.51 8.50 6.04
N GLU A 347 -10.90 7.69 5.06
CA GLU A 347 -10.54 7.90 3.65
C GLU A 347 -11.79 7.81 2.77
N ASP A 348 -11.98 8.81 1.92
CA ASP A 348 -12.78 8.73 0.73
C ASP A 348 -11.83 8.34 -0.41
N THR A 349 -12.01 7.14 -0.95
CA THR A 349 -11.07 6.58 -1.93
C THR A 349 -11.10 7.31 -3.28
N GLY A 350 -12.16 8.08 -3.53
CA GLY A 350 -12.50 8.69 -4.80
C GLY A 350 -13.20 7.74 -5.78
N LEU A 351 -13.27 6.44 -5.50
CA LEU A 351 -14.01 5.48 -6.31
C LEU A 351 -15.51 5.64 -6.05
N ASN A 352 -16.28 5.86 -7.12
CA ASN A 352 -17.73 5.94 -7.09
C ASN A 352 -18.31 4.85 -8.00
N ILE A 353 -19.20 4.02 -7.46
CA ILE A 353 -19.83 2.91 -8.16
C ILE A 353 -21.34 3.09 -8.05
N GLN A 354 -22.04 3.22 -9.15
CA GLN A 354 -23.49 3.42 -9.19
C GLN A 354 -23.97 4.58 -8.30
N GLY A 355 -23.19 5.67 -8.23
CA GLY A 355 -23.48 6.83 -7.38
C GLY A 355 -23.13 6.67 -5.89
N GLN A 356 -22.55 5.53 -5.49
CA GLN A 356 -22.09 5.27 -4.13
C GLN A 356 -20.58 5.54 -4.00
N ALA A 357 -20.19 6.49 -3.17
CA ALA A 357 -18.78 6.75 -2.86
C ALA A 357 -18.22 5.67 -1.94
N ILE A 358 -17.11 5.07 -2.34
CA ILE A 358 -16.44 4.01 -1.57
C ILE A 358 -15.52 4.65 -0.54
N LYS A 359 -15.90 4.52 0.74
CA LYS A 359 -15.18 5.06 1.89
C LYS A 359 -14.51 3.96 2.68
N GLU A 360 -13.42 4.31 3.38
CA GLU A 360 -12.68 3.41 4.26
C GLU A 360 -12.45 4.09 5.61
N VAL A 361 -12.63 3.34 6.69
CA VAL A 361 -12.31 3.76 8.06
C VAL A 361 -11.45 2.69 8.69
N GLY A 362 -10.31 3.08 9.28
CA GLY A 362 -9.39 2.18 9.94
C GLY A 362 -8.91 2.71 11.29
N PHE A 363 -8.99 1.87 12.30
CA PHE A 363 -8.43 2.06 13.62
C PHE A 363 -7.12 1.30 13.72
N ASN A 364 -6.04 1.98 14.05
CA ASN A 364 -4.69 1.43 14.11
C ASN A 364 -4.15 1.50 15.53
N PHE A 365 -3.42 0.46 15.94
CA PHE A 365 -2.60 0.48 17.14
C PHE A 365 -1.35 -0.37 16.93
N GLY A 366 -0.31 -0.14 17.72
CA GLY A 366 0.93 -0.89 17.55
C GLY A 366 1.95 -0.64 18.63
N PHE A 367 3.00 -1.47 18.56
CA PHE A 367 4.09 -1.49 19.51
C PHE A 367 5.42 -1.39 18.76
N GLY A 368 6.26 -0.44 19.15
CA GLY A 368 7.66 -0.39 18.75
C GLY A 368 8.51 -0.97 19.85
N ILE A 369 9.08 -2.13 19.61
CA ILE A 369 9.84 -2.93 20.58
C ILE A 369 11.31 -2.70 20.28
N PRO A 370 12.04 -1.90 21.10
CA PRO A 370 13.46 -1.70 20.91
C PRO A 370 14.19 -3.00 21.22
N PHE A 371 15.10 -3.37 20.31
CA PHE A 371 15.97 -4.47 20.58
C PHE A 371 17.41 -4.07 20.25
N GLN A 372 18.38 -4.78 20.38
CA GLN A 372 19.81 -4.50 20.24
C GLN A 372 20.20 -3.18 19.53
N GLY A 373 20.79 -2.24 20.21
CA GLY A 373 21.23 -0.93 19.70
C GLY A 373 20.05 0.02 19.41
N PHE A 374 19.96 0.51 18.19
CA PHE A 374 18.89 1.40 17.72
C PHE A 374 17.91 0.69 16.77
N SER A 375 17.93 -0.62 16.76
CA SER A 375 17.03 -1.45 15.95
C SER A 375 15.71 -1.66 16.68
N ASN A 376 14.62 -1.70 15.91
CA ASN A 376 13.27 -1.86 16.42
C ASN A 376 12.50 -2.94 15.64
N LEU A 377 11.72 -3.71 16.40
CA LEU A 377 10.67 -4.55 15.87
C LEU A 377 9.35 -3.80 16.06
N ASN A 378 8.61 -3.60 14.97
CA ASN A 378 7.31 -2.92 14.99
C ASN A 378 6.21 -3.94 14.76
N LEU A 379 5.28 -4.04 15.71
CA LEU A 379 4.07 -4.85 15.60
C LEU A 379 2.88 -3.91 15.50
N GLY A 380 2.10 -4.04 14.43
CA GLY A 380 0.94 -3.19 14.16
C GLY A 380 -0.32 -4.02 13.97
N PHE A 381 -1.45 -3.43 14.34
CA PHE A 381 -2.79 -3.99 14.14
C PHE A 381 -3.69 -2.91 13.54
N GLU A 382 -4.59 -3.31 12.67
CA GLU A 382 -5.63 -2.42 12.14
C GLU A 382 -6.96 -3.17 12.08
N ILE A 383 -8.01 -2.49 12.50
CA ILE A 383 -9.39 -2.95 12.37
C ILE A 383 -10.14 -1.86 11.60
N GLY A 384 -10.89 -2.24 10.59
CA GLY A 384 -11.63 -1.25 9.82
C GLY A 384 -12.62 -1.85 8.85
N LYS A 385 -13.22 -0.93 8.07
CA LYS A 385 -14.17 -1.30 7.04
C LYS A 385 -14.02 -0.43 5.81
N ARG A 386 -14.37 -0.98 4.63
CA ARG A 386 -14.41 -0.33 3.34
C ARG A 386 -15.72 -0.65 2.63
N GLY A 387 -16.26 0.33 1.90
CA GLY A 387 -17.44 0.16 1.08
C GLY A 387 -18.76 0.15 1.84
N THR A 388 -19.78 -0.37 1.20
CA THR A 388 -21.17 -0.39 1.69
C THR A 388 -21.92 -1.55 1.03
N THR A 389 -22.99 -2.02 1.67
CA THR A 389 -23.91 -3.01 1.09
C THR A 389 -25.02 -2.37 0.22
N ASN A 390 -25.12 -1.03 0.23
CA ASN A 390 -26.12 -0.33 -0.59
C ASN A 390 -25.89 -0.57 -2.07
N SER A 391 -26.98 -0.59 -2.85
CA SER A 391 -26.95 -0.77 -4.31
C SER A 391 -26.30 -2.08 -4.77
N GLY A 392 -26.41 -3.16 -3.97
CA GLY A 392 -25.83 -4.46 -4.29
C GLY A 392 -24.30 -4.51 -4.20
N LEU A 393 -23.67 -3.51 -3.56
CA LEU A 393 -22.23 -3.50 -3.33
C LEU A 393 -21.82 -4.39 -2.15
N ILE A 394 -20.52 -4.52 -1.93
CA ILE A 394 -19.93 -5.38 -0.90
C ILE A 394 -19.27 -4.51 0.18
N GLU A 395 -19.68 -4.64 1.44
CA GLU A 395 -18.94 -4.10 2.57
C GLU A 395 -17.81 -5.07 2.96
N GLU A 396 -16.59 -4.57 3.01
CA GLU A 396 -15.39 -5.28 3.40
C GLU A 396 -15.01 -4.87 4.82
N ASN A 397 -15.03 -5.83 5.76
CA ASN A 397 -14.48 -5.66 7.10
C ASN A 397 -13.11 -6.34 7.17
N PHE A 398 -12.11 -5.64 7.68
CA PHE A 398 -10.75 -6.16 7.73
C PHE A 398 -10.14 -6.09 9.13
N PHE A 399 -9.37 -7.14 9.43
CA PHE A 399 -8.43 -7.18 10.54
C PHE A 399 -7.04 -7.48 10.00
N SER A 400 -6.08 -6.60 10.27
CA SER A 400 -4.72 -6.75 9.78
C SER A 400 -3.73 -6.88 10.92
N VAL A 401 -2.77 -7.81 10.76
CA VAL A 401 -1.59 -7.93 11.62
C VAL A 401 -0.36 -7.61 10.80
N ARG A 402 0.50 -6.74 11.31
CA ARG A 402 1.68 -6.24 10.62
C ARG A 402 2.92 -6.41 11.44
N LEU A 403 3.98 -6.88 10.79
CA LEU A 403 5.30 -7.02 11.39
C LEU A 403 6.31 -6.23 10.58
N GLY A 404 6.99 -5.27 11.24
CA GLY A 404 8.04 -4.46 10.65
C GLY A 404 9.35 -4.61 11.39
N MET A 405 10.43 -4.70 10.66
CA MET A 405 11.79 -4.71 11.20
C MET A 405 12.54 -3.48 10.69
N SER A 406 13.14 -2.74 11.61
CA SER A 406 13.97 -1.57 11.33
C SER A 406 15.33 -1.80 11.97
N LEU A 407 16.32 -2.13 11.14
CA LEU A 407 17.69 -2.39 11.59
C LEU A 407 18.55 -1.14 11.34
N SER A 408 19.14 -0.62 12.39
CA SER A 408 19.94 0.62 12.35
C SER A 408 21.39 0.35 12.64
N ASP A 409 22.29 0.87 11.78
CA ASP A 409 23.73 0.74 11.93
C ASP A 409 24.44 2.08 11.65
N LEU A 410 25.71 2.17 12.08
CA LEU A 410 26.58 3.31 11.84
C LEU A 410 27.60 2.95 10.76
N TRP A 411 27.41 3.51 9.56
CA TRP A 411 28.41 3.40 8.49
C TRP A 411 29.30 4.63 8.43
N PHE A 412 30.43 4.50 7.76
CA PHE A 412 31.42 5.57 7.56
C PHE A 412 32.10 6.09 8.82
N VAL A 413 32.05 5.31 9.92
CA VAL A 413 32.82 5.62 11.13
C VAL A 413 34.18 4.97 11.02
N LYS A 414 35.27 5.77 11.06
CA LYS A 414 36.63 5.23 11.14
C LYS A 414 36.80 4.49 12.47
N ASN A 415 37.11 3.19 12.42
CA ASN A 415 37.54 2.47 13.59
C ASN A 415 38.86 3.08 14.06
N LYS A 416 38.88 3.68 15.23
CA LYS A 416 40.13 4.06 15.89
C LYS A 416 40.70 2.77 16.47
N TYR A 417 41.75 2.25 15.84
CA TYR A 417 42.59 1.25 16.46
C TYR A 417 43.41 2.00 17.51
N ASN A 418 43.21 1.69 18.78
CA ASN A 418 44.08 2.08 19.89
C ASN A 418 45.25 1.10 19.97
#